data_57edd22aec74250845ddf0507f938056
#
_entry.id   57edd22aec74250845ddf0507f938056
#
_cell.length_a   1.000
_cell.length_b   1.000
_cell.length_c   1.000
_cell.angle_alpha   90.00
_cell.angle_beta   90.00
_cell.angle_gamma   90.00
#
_symmetry.space_group_name_H-M   'P 1'
#
loop_
_entity.id
_entity.type
_entity.pdbx_description
1 polymer ?
#
loop_
_entity_poly.entity_id
_entity_poly.type
_entity_poly.pdbx_seq_one_letter_code
_entity_poly.pdbx_strand_id
1 'polypeptide(L)'
;IGNNVLIKSFSYIEGAKIENNVTIGPYARIRQGTFLKSGSKIGNFVETKKSKIGINSKINHLSYIGDTEIGKNSNIGAGTITCNYDGYKKNKTKIFENVFVGSNSSLVAPIKIGKNSTIGAGSVITRNVNKNSLAFTRANQLEIKKYKRKKNK
;
A
#
# COMPACT_ATOMS: atom_id res chain seq x y z
N ILE A 1 20.85 7.85 4.11
CA ILE A 1 19.96 7.71 5.28
C ILE A 1 20.05 9.01 6.07
N GLY A 2 18.90 9.59 6.42
CA GLY A 2 18.78 10.81 7.22
C GLY A 2 18.94 10.57 8.72
N ASN A 3 18.55 11.57 9.53
CA ASN A 3 18.66 11.54 10.99
C ASN A 3 17.46 10.83 11.64
N ASN A 4 17.66 10.25 12.84
CA ASN A 4 16.63 9.61 13.67
C ASN A 4 15.84 8.54 12.89
N VAL A 5 16.50 7.77 12.04
CA VAL A 5 15.91 6.65 11.31
C VAL A 5 16.00 5.40 12.18
N LEU A 6 14.85 4.75 12.42
CA LEU A 6 14.77 3.48 13.12
C LEU A 6 14.61 2.33 12.13
N ILE A 7 15.64 1.49 12.01
CA ILE A 7 15.60 0.26 11.21
C ILE A 7 15.53 -0.91 12.17
N LYS A 8 14.42 -1.63 12.15
CA LYS A 8 14.19 -2.81 13.00
C LYS A 8 14.78 -4.06 12.37
N SER A 9 14.97 -5.09 13.19
CA SER A 9 15.62 -6.36 12.83
C SER A 9 15.09 -6.99 11.55
N PHE A 10 15.97 -7.68 10.84
CA PHE A 10 15.67 -8.47 9.64
C PHE A 10 15.10 -7.67 8.47
N SER A 11 15.31 -6.36 8.43
CA SER A 11 14.95 -5.54 7.28
C SER A 11 16.09 -5.52 6.26
N TYR A 12 15.75 -5.63 4.97
CA TYR A 12 16.70 -5.56 3.86
C TYR A 12 16.50 -4.26 3.10
N ILE A 13 17.58 -3.48 2.94
CA ILE A 13 17.54 -2.16 2.29
C ILE A 13 18.64 -2.08 1.25
N GLU A 14 18.26 -1.78 0.01
CA GLU A 14 19.18 -1.65 -1.11
C GLU A 14 18.79 -0.49 -2.02
N GLY A 15 19.76 0.39 -2.34
CA GLY A 15 19.59 1.46 -3.34
C GLY A 15 18.43 2.41 -3.08
N ALA A 16 18.15 2.72 -1.79
CA ALA A 16 17.06 3.57 -1.38
C ALA A 16 17.53 4.89 -0.77
N LYS A 17 16.73 5.94 -0.91
CA LYS A 17 16.92 7.22 -0.22
C LYS A 17 15.92 7.32 0.94
N ILE A 18 16.42 7.60 2.15
CA ILE A 18 15.62 7.65 3.37
C ILE A 18 15.87 8.98 4.06
N GLU A 19 14.81 9.75 4.25
CA GLU A 19 14.85 11.04 4.96
C GLU A 19 14.79 10.85 6.50
N ASN A 20 14.58 11.94 7.25
CA ASN A 20 14.61 11.95 8.70
C ASN A 20 13.39 11.28 9.34
N ASN A 21 13.53 10.75 10.56
CA ASN A 21 12.44 10.24 11.40
C ASN A 21 11.64 9.10 10.75
N VAL A 22 12.25 8.34 9.87
CA VAL A 22 11.61 7.20 9.20
C VAL A 22 11.72 5.94 10.06
N THR A 23 10.66 5.14 10.10
CA THR A 23 10.68 3.81 10.74
C THR A 23 10.54 2.71 9.69
N ILE A 24 11.41 1.71 9.73
CA ILE A 24 11.42 0.58 8.79
C ILE A 24 11.43 -0.73 9.56
N GLY A 25 10.58 -1.66 9.14
CA GLY A 25 10.55 -3.03 9.64
C GLY A 25 9.73 -3.26 10.93
N PRO A 26 9.93 -4.44 11.54
CA PRO A 26 10.88 -5.51 11.15
C PRO A 26 10.47 -6.22 9.85
N TYR A 27 11.40 -7.00 9.26
CA TYR A 27 11.16 -7.81 8.05
C TYR A 27 10.65 -6.99 6.84
N ALA A 28 11.04 -5.74 6.70
CA ALA A 28 10.71 -4.93 5.53
C ALA A 28 11.76 -5.13 4.42
N ARG A 29 11.32 -5.06 3.16
CA ARG A 29 12.21 -5.11 2.00
C ARG A 29 12.13 -3.81 1.20
N ILE A 30 13.15 -2.98 1.32
CA ILE A 30 13.24 -1.69 0.62
C ILE A 30 14.19 -1.84 -0.56
N ARG A 31 13.64 -1.85 -1.77
CA ARG A 31 14.40 -2.10 -2.99
C ARG A 31 14.79 -0.82 -3.69
N GLN A 32 15.73 -0.99 -4.62
CA GLN A 32 16.29 0.08 -5.44
C GLN A 32 15.24 1.04 -6.02
N GLY A 33 15.54 2.34 -5.96
CA GLY A 33 14.70 3.41 -6.47
C GLY A 33 13.55 3.80 -5.53
N THR A 34 13.54 3.27 -4.30
CA THR A 34 12.61 3.70 -3.26
C THR A 34 13.09 4.98 -2.58
N PHE A 35 12.18 5.93 -2.39
CA PHE A 35 12.40 7.15 -1.65
C PHE A 35 11.39 7.28 -0.51
N LEU A 36 11.86 7.18 0.73
CA LEU A 36 11.06 7.34 1.94
C LEU A 36 11.22 8.76 2.48
N LYS A 37 10.14 9.52 2.47
CA LYS A 37 10.11 10.89 2.99
C LYS A 37 9.95 10.92 4.51
N SER A 38 10.29 12.07 5.09
CA SER A 38 10.35 12.28 6.53
C SER A 38 9.09 11.80 7.26
N GLY A 39 9.28 11.10 8.38
CA GLY A 39 8.22 10.58 9.24
C GLY A 39 7.42 9.41 8.64
N SER A 40 7.76 8.92 7.44
CA SER A 40 7.07 7.76 6.86
C SER A 40 7.37 6.47 7.63
N LYS A 41 6.43 5.51 7.57
CA LYS A 41 6.56 4.22 8.24
C LYS A 41 6.35 3.08 7.26
N ILE A 42 7.31 2.17 7.21
CA ILE A 42 7.24 0.91 6.47
C ILE A 42 7.33 -0.21 7.48
N GLY A 43 6.27 -0.96 7.63
CA GLY A 43 6.19 -2.01 8.67
C GLY A 43 6.60 -3.39 8.17
N ASN A 44 6.15 -4.41 8.88
CA ASN A 44 6.57 -5.78 8.66
C ASN A 44 5.99 -6.39 7.39
N PHE A 45 6.82 -7.17 6.71
CA PHE A 45 6.48 -7.86 5.46
C PHE A 45 5.95 -6.91 4.37
N VAL A 46 6.47 -5.70 4.35
CA VAL A 46 6.21 -4.71 3.31
C VAL A 46 7.38 -4.68 2.36
N GLU A 47 7.10 -4.83 1.07
CA GLU A 47 8.08 -4.65 0.02
C GLU A 47 7.80 -3.37 -0.76
N THR A 48 8.83 -2.54 -0.97
CA THR A 48 8.75 -1.33 -1.81
C THR A 48 9.81 -1.38 -2.92
N LYS A 49 9.45 -0.93 -4.12
CA LYS A 49 10.36 -0.88 -5.28
C LYS A 49 10.02 0.31 -6.17
N LYS A 50 11.03 1.11 -6.54
CA LYS A 50 10.86 2.27 -7.43
C LYS A 50 9.65 3.14 -7.03
N SER A 51 9.53 3.42 -5.73
CA SER A 51 8.35 4.07 -5.15
C SER A 51 8.76 5.24 -4.26
N LYS A 52 7.91 6.27 -4.23
CA LYS A 52 8.08 7.44 -3.39
C LYS A 52 6.98 7.46 -2.34
N ILE A 53 7.38 7.36 -1.07
CA ILE A 53 6.45 7.37 0.07
C ILE A 53 6.47 8.76 0.70
N GLY A 54 5.33 9.41 0.71
CA GLY A 54 5.18 10.79 1.17
C GLY A 54 5.37 10.98 2.68
N ILE A 55 5.51 12.25 3.09
CA ILE A 55 5.70 12.65 4.49
C ILE A 55 4.58 12.06 5.36
N ASN A 56 4.95 11.45 6.50
CA ASN A 56 4.04 10.86 7.49
C ASN A 56 3.11 9.77 6.94
N SER A 57 3.34 9.25 5.75
CA SER A 57 2.54 8.16 5.20
C SER A 57 2.96 6.82 5.76
N LYS A 58 2.00 5.90 5.87
CA LYS A 58 2.17 4.63 6.58
C LYS A 58 1.77 3.45 5.70
N ILE A 59 2.63 2.44 5.68
CA ILE A 59 2.41 1.13 5.05
C ILE A 59 2.88 0.11 6.08
N ASN A 60 1.99 -0.34 6.95
CA ASN A 60 2.44 -1.01 8.17
C ASN A 60 2.57 -2.53 8.05
N HIS A 61 1.85 -3.19 7.12
CA HIS A 61 1.76 -4.65 7.12
C HIS A 61 1.54 -5.24 5.72
N LEU A 62 2.28 -6.33 5.41
CA LEU A 62 1.94 -7.32 4.37
C LEU A 62 1.60 -6.72 2.98
N SER A 63 2.30 -5.71 2.53
CA SER A 63 1.94 -4.98 1.30
C SER A 63 3.06 -4.99 0.28
N TYR A 64 2.69 -4.97 -1.01
CA TYR A 64 3.63 -4.73 -2.10
C TYR A 64 3.34 -3.38 -2.77
N ILE A 65 4.33 -2.50 -2.76
CA ILE A 65 4.25 -1.15 -3.33
C ILE A 65 5.34 -1.00 -4.38
N GLY A 66 4.96 -1.16 -5.63
CA GLY A 66 5.87 -1.07 -6.78
C GLY A 66 5.47 0.04 -7.74
N ASP A 67 6.46 0.77 -8.28
CA ASP A 67 6.30 1.84 -9.28
C ASP A 67 5.22 2.87 -8.86
N THR A 68 5.22 3.28 -7.58
CA THR A 68 4.12 4.03 -6.96
C THR A 68 4.58 5.34 -6.34
N GLU A 69 3.80 6.40 -6.50
CA GLU A 69 3.93 7.62 -5.72
C GLU A 69 2.79 7.74 -4.72
N ILE A 70 3.11 7.88 -3.44
CA ILE A 70 2.15 8.10 -2.35
C ILE A 70 2.36 9.50 -1.79
N GLY A 71 1.31 10.28 -1.73
CA GLY A 71 1.28 11.63 -1.14
C GLY A 71 1.44 11.60 0.38
N LYS A 72 1.52 12.77 1.01
CA LYS A 72 1.67 12.91 2.47
C LYS A 72 0.43 12.43 3.23
N ASN A 73 0.63 12.01 4.48
CA ASN A 73 -0.43 11.65 5.44
C ASN A 73 -1.39 10.56 4.94
N SER A 74 -0.95 9.70 4.03
CA SER A 74 -1.77 8.60 3.52
C SER A 74 -1.51 7.32 4.27
N ASN A 75 -2.56 6.50 4.42
CA ASN A 75 -2.47 5.21 5.09
C ASN A 75 -2.83 4.08 4.12
N ILE A 76 -1.91 3.15 3.97
CA ILE A 76 -2.10 1.95 3.14
C ILE A 76 -2.39 0.78 4.06
N GLY A 77 -3.58 0.21 3.91
CA GLY A 77 -4.03 -0.93 4.70
C GLY A 77 -3.25 -2.22 4.43
N ALA A 78 -3.26 -3.11 5.40
CA ALA A 78 -2.56 -4.39 5.31
C ALA A 78 -3.01 -5.20 4.08
N GLY A 79 -2.09 -5.89 3.43
CA GLY A 79 -2.39 -6.72 2.27
C GLY A 79 -2.68 -5.94 0.98
N THR A 80 -2.41 -4.64 0.95
CA THR A 80 -2.59 -3.84 -0.27
C THR A 80 -1.50 -4.16 -1.29
N ILE A 81 -1.91 -4.37 -2.53
CA ILE A 81 -1.02 -4.63 -3.67
C ILE A 81 -1.21 -3.55 -4.73
N THR A 82 -0.13 -2.90 -5.14
CA THR A 82 -0.10 -2.13 -6.38
C THR A 82 0.22 -3.07 -7.54
N CYS A 83 -0.79 -3.41 -8.35
CA CYS A 83 -0.65 -4.33 -9.48
C CYS A 83 0.01 -3.57 -10.64
N ASN A 84 1.34 -3.43 -10.57
CA ASN A 84 2.12 -2.59 -11.48
C ASN A 84 2.53 -3.26 -12.78
N TYR A 85 2.42 -4.59 -12.91
CA TYR A 85 2.86 -5.34 -14.08
C TYR A 85 1.68 -5.98 -14.80
N ASP A 86 1.56 -5.73 -16.11
CA ASP A 86 0.45 -6.19 -16.95
C ASP A 86 0.81 -7.39 -17.83
N GLY A 87 1.95 -8.02 -17.59
CA GLY A 87 2.49 -9.12 -18.39
C GLY A 87 3.54 -8.66 -19.42
N TYR A 88 3.57 -7.39 -19.77
CA TYR A 88 4.49 -6.82 -20.77
C TYR A 88 5.34 -5.68 -20.21
N LYS A 89 4.72 -4.73 -19.52
CA LYS A 89 5.38 -3.53 -19.00
C LYS A 89 4.91 -3.20 -17.57
N LYS A 90 5.65 -2.29 -16.94
CA LYS A 90 5.29 -1.77 -15.62
C LYS A 90 4.60 -0.42 -15.75
N ASN A 91 3.47 -0.30 -15.07
CA ASN A 91 2.61 0.86 -15.05
C ASN A 91 2.68 1.53 -13.66
N LYS A 92 2.37 2.82 -13.61
CA LYS A 92 2.49 3.62 -12.38
C LYS A 92 1.15 3.75 -11.65
N THR A 93 1.22 3.69 -10.32
CA THR A 93 0.14 4.08 -9.41
C THR A 93 0.47 5.44 -8.79
N LYS A 94 -0.50 6.35 -8.74
CA LYS A 94 -0.37 7.62 -8.04
C LYS A 94 -1.47 7.77 -7.00
N ILE A 95 -1.08 7.79 -5.74
CA ILE A 95 -1.96 8.04 -4.59
C ILE A 95 -1.66 9.44 -4.08
N PHE A 96 -2.66 10.32 -4.07
CA PHE A 96 -2.48 11.69 -3.60
C PHE A 96 -2.44 11.76 -2.06
N GLU A 97 -2.43 12.97 -1.50
CA GLU A 97 -2.35 13.15 -0.05
C GLU A 97 -3.65 12.82 0.69
N ASN A 98 -3.54 12.48 1.96
CA ASN A 98 -4.64 12.18 2.89
C ASN A 98 -5.56 11.05 2.39
N VAL A 99 -5.00 10.06 1.70
CA VAL A 99 -5.78 8.90 1.22
C VAL A 99 -5.74 7.78 2.24
N PHE A 100 -6.88 7.16 2.47
CA PHE A 100 -6.99 5.92 3.23
C PHE A 100 -7.31 4.75 2.28
N VAL A 101 -6.42 3.76 2.22
CA VAL A 101 -6.65 2.52 1.49
C VAL A 101 -6.97 1.42 2.49
N GLY A 102 -8.16 0.84 2.38
CA GLY A 102 -8.59 -0.29 3.21
C GLY A 102 -7.78 -1.55 2.94
N SER A 103 -7.71 -2.43 3.93
CA SER A 103 -6.93 -3.68 3.85
C SER A 103 -7.37 -4.59 2.71
N ASN A 104 -6.43 -5.41 2.21
CA ASN A 104 -6.65 -6.38 1.13
C ASN A 104 -7.19 -5.74 -0.17
N SER A 105 -6.74 -4.53 -0.47
CA SER A 105 -7.11 -3.84 -1.71
C SER A 105 -6.06 -4.07 -2.80
N SER A 106 -6.52 -4.27 -4.04
CA SER A 106 -5.68 -4.33 -5.23
C SER A 106 -5.87 -3.06 -6.06
N LEU A 107 -4.78 -2.34 -6.31
CA LEU A 107 -4.78 -1.12 -7.13
C LEU A 107 -4.16 -1.45 -8.49
N VAL A 108 -4.99 -1.59 -9.52
CA VAL A 108 -4.55 -2.03 -10.86
C VAL A 108 -4.05 -0.83 -11.65
N ALA A 109 -2.73 -0.77 -11.82
CA ALA A 109 -2.09 0.31 -12.57
C ALA A 109 -2.27 0.18 -14.10
N PRO A 110 -2.31 1.30 -14.86
CA PRO A 110 -2.11 2.67 -14.39
C PRO A 110 -3.33 3.27 -13.68
N ILE A 111 -3.14 3.89 -12.50
CA ILE A 111 -4.27 4.41 -11.73
C ILE A 111 -3.88 5.64 -10.89
N LYS A 112 -4.86 6.52 -10.67
CA LYS A 112 -4.73 7.70 -9.78
C LYS A 112 -5.82 7.65 -8.70
N ILE A 113 -5.41 7.73 -7.43
CA ILE A 113 -6.31 7.80 -6.29
C ILE A 113 -6.30 9.23 -5.76
N GLY A 114 -7.41 9.92 -5.91
CA GLY A 114 -7.50 11.36 -5.63
C GLY A 114 -7.35 11.70 -4.14
N LYS A 115 -6.96 12.95 -3.87
CA LYS A 115 -6.78 13.49 -2.52
C LYS A 115 -8.02 13.29 -1.63
N ASN A 116 -7.80 13.02 -0.34
CA ASN A 116 -8.84 12.84 0.68
C ASN A 116 -9.84 11.72 0.34
N SER A 117 -9.49 10.78 -0.52
CA SER A 117 -10.38 9.66 -0.84
C SER A 117 -10.13 8.45 0.06
N THR A 118 -11.12 7.60 0.11
CA THR A 118 -11.10 6.33 0.85
C THR A 118 -11.36 5.19 -0.11
N ILE A 119 -10.54 4.14 -0.02
CA ILE A 119 -10.80 2.86 -0.69
C ILE A 119 -11.33 1.88 0.36
N GLY A 120 -12.49 1.31 0.11
CA GLY A 120 -13.05 0.28 1.00
C GLY A 120 -12.22 -1.00 0.98
N ALA A 121 -12.05 -1.64 2.14
CA ALA A 121 -11.28 -2.88 2.26
C ALA A 121 -11.79 -3.98 1.31
N GLY A 122 -10.87 -4.82 0.81
CA GLY A 122 -11.18 -5.92 -0.10
C GLY A 122 -11.56 -5.49 -1.51
N SER A 123 -11.22 -4.27 -1.91
CA SER A 123 -11.58 -3.74 -3.23
C SER A 123 -10.52 -3.99 -4.29
N VAL A 124 -10.95 -4.24 -5.52
CA VAL A 124 -10.11 -4.24 -6.72
C VAL A 124 -10.41 -2.98 -7.52
N ILE A 125 -9.53 -2.00 -7.46
CA ILE A 125 -9.72 -0.69 -8.08
C ILE A 125 -9.01 -0.66 -9.42
N THR A 126 -9.78 -0.53 -10.50
CA THR A 126 -9.31 -0.58 -11.90
C THR A 126 -9.45 0.74 -12.65
N ARG A 127 -10.05 1.75 -12.03
CA ARG A 127 -10.27 3.09 -12.60
C ARG A 127 -9.87 4.17 -11.62
N ASN A 128 -9.51 5.34 -12.13
CA ASN A 128 -9.18 6.49 -11.29
C ASN A 128 -10.30 6.81 -10.30
N VAL A 129 -9.90 7.18 -9.09
CA VAL A 129 -10.81 7.63 -8.03
C VAL A 129 -10.68 9.12 -7.87
N ASN A 130 -11.80 9.83 -7.89
CA ASN A 130 -11.84 11.28 -7.73
C ASN A 130 -11.47 11.69 -6.29
N LYS A 131 -11.05 12.95 -6.12
CA LYS A 131 -10.84 13.53 -4.79
C LYS A 131 -12.12 13.48 -3.94
N ASN A 132 -11.97 13.36 -2.63
CA ASN A 132 -13.06 13.37 -1.64
C ASN A 132 -14.12 12.28 -1.89
N SER A 133 -13.72 11.11 -2.38
CA SER A 133 -14.63 10.03 -2.73
C SER A 133 -14.38 8.77 -1.91
N LEU A 134 -15.41 7.99 -1.69
CA LEU A 134 -15.33 6.60 -1.26
C LEU A 134 -15.50 5.70 -2.50
N ALA A 135 -14.52 4.83 -2.75
CA ALA A 135 -14.59 3.83 -3.81
C ALA A 135 -14.44 2.42 -3.24
N PHE A 136 -15.26 1.50 -3.70
CA PHE A 136 -15.16 0.09 -3.34
C PHE A 136 -15.76 -0.80 -4.43
N THR A 137 -15.34 -2.07 -4.48
CA THR A 137 -15.76 -3.05 -5.49
C THR A 137 -15.98 -4.42 -4.84
N ARG A 138 -16.79 -4.47 -3.79
CA ARG A 138 -17.10 -5.70 -3.06
C ARG A 138 -18.48 -6.21 -3.46
N ALA A 139 -18.63 -7.54 -3.54
CA ALA A 139 -19.95 -8.16 -3.62
C ALA A 139 -20.77 -7.91 -2.34
N ASN A 140 -22.08 -7.91 -2.45
CA ASN A 140 -22.96 -7.86 -1.28
C ASN A 140 -22.75 -9.11 -0.41
N GLN A 141 -22.74 -8.94 0.89
CA GLN A 141 -22.69 -10.06 1.81
C GLN A 141 -23.98 -10.86 1.72
N LEU A 142 -23.85 -12.18 1.58
CA LEU A 142 -24.95 -13.13 1.64
C LEU A 142 -24.82 -13.97 2.92
N GLU A 143 -25.94 -14.18 3.58
CA GLU A 143 -26.03 -15.03 4.77
C GLU A 143 -27.02 -16.17 4.52
N ILE A 144 -26.57 -17.40 4.73
CA ILE A 144 -27.41 -18.60 4.66
C ILE A 144 -27.71 -19.04 6.07
N LYS A 145 -28.93 -18.76 6.54
CA LYS A 145 -29.38 -19.15 7.89
C LYS A 145 -29.47 -20.65 8.03
N LYS A 146 -29.16 -21.16 9.24
CA LYS A 146 -29.21 -22.59 9.57
C LYS A 146 -28.32 -23.47 8.69
N TYR A 147 -27.24 -22.91 8.11
CA TYR A 147 -26.29 -23.67 7.32
C TYR A 147 -25.63 -24.78 8.17
N LYS A 148 -25.69 -26.01 7.67
CA LYS A 148 -25.01 -27.17 8.26
C LYS A 148 -23.88 -27.61 7.34
N ARG A 149 -22.63 -27.55 7.81
CA ARG A 149 -21.49 -28.09 7.08
C ARG A 149 -21.65 -29.61 6.93
N LYS A 150 -21.61 -30.12 5.69
CA LYS A 150 -21.57 -31.57 5.45
C LYS A 150 -20.30 -32.14 6.09
N LYS A 151 -20.44 -33.11 6.99
CA LYS A 151 -19.31 -33.92 7.46
C LYS A 151 -18.96 -34.89 6.33
N ASN A 152 -17.74 -34.88 5.85
CA ASN A 152 -17.27 -35.98 5.01
C ASN A 152 -17.27 -37.24 5.86
N LYS A 153 -17.90 -38.31 5.36
CA LYS A 153 -17.85 -39.65 5.95
C LYS A 153 -16.45 -40.24 5.80
#